data_4da5827c8e78c02deed203b502b9372b
#
_entry.id   4da5827c8e78c02deed203b502b9372b
#
_cell.length_a   1.000
_cell.length_b   1.000
_cell.length_c   1.000
_cell.angle_alpha   90.00
_cell.angle_beta   90.00
_cell.angle_gamma   90.00
#
_symmetry.space_group_name_H-M   'P 1'
#
loop_
_entity.id
_entity.type
_entity.pdbx_description
1 polymer ?
#
loop_
_entity_poly.entity_id
_entity_poly.type
_entity_poly.pdbx_seq_one_letter_code
_entity_poly.pdbx_strand_id
1 'polypeptide(L)'
;PLAVGGSGVFDLPLAFAGYGITAPKQEYDDYEPLGKRVASKAVLVLRQEPQKDNPHSVFNGNQATQHAALVRKIANASEHEAGAVVFCNDASATEPDALMDFRRAGGGENGRSMPVLQVSRSVVTDVIKQATGSSVAALEAEIDRTLEPQSQLLDGWRLRGEVTIQRQQTDAENI
;
A
#
# COMPACT_ATOMS: atom_id res chain seq x y z
N PRO A 1 11.15 -6.14 3.55
CA PRO A 1 11.13 -4.68 3.40
C PRO A 1 11.31 -4.28 1.94
N LEU A 2 11.01 -3.01 1.62
CA LEU A 2 11.29 -2.39 0.33
C LEU A 2 12.28 -1.24 0.50
N ALA A 3 13.20 -1.05 -0.46
CA ALA A 3 14.27 -0.05 -0.39
C ALA A 3 13.76 1.40 -0.29
N VAL A 4 12.54 1.67 -0.74
CA VAL A 4 11.89 2.98 -0.67
C VAL A 4 11.51 3.40 0.76
N GLY A 5 11.45 2.45 1.69
CA GLY A 5 11.08 2.68 3.09
C GLY A 5 12.23 3.14 3.98
N GLY A 6 11.93 3.38 5.25
CA GLY A 6 12.87 3.68 6.32
C GLY A 6 13.20 2.49 7.20
N SER A 7 14.20 2.67 8.05
CA SER A 7 14.53 1.76 9.14
C SER A 7 13.65 2.08 10.36
N GLY A 8 13.36 1.08 11.18
CA GLY A 8 12.66 1.28 12.44
C GLY A 8 12.20 -0.01 13.09
N VAL A 9 11.94 0.08 14.39
CA VAL A 9 11.24 -0.94 15.18
C VAL A 9 9.78 -0.51 15.29
N PHE A 10 8.85 -1.42 15.09
CA PHE A 10 7.43 -1.09 15.08
C PHE A 10 6.59 -2.19 15.75
N ASP A 11 5.54 -1.75 16.41
CA ASP A 11 4.44 -2.57 16.92
C ASP A 11 3.15 -1.74 16.75
N LEU A 12 2.50 -1.89 15.58
CA LEU A 12 1.43 -1.01 15.12
C LEU A 12 0.14 -1.80 14.88
N PRO A 13 -1.02 -1.29 15.31
CA PRO A 13 -2.30 -1.85 14.90
C PRO A 13 -2.44 -1.78 13.38
N LEU A 14 -3.19 -2.73 12.79
CA LEU A 14 -3.40 -2.81 11.35
C LEU A 14 -4.69 -2.11 10.91
N ALA A 15 -4.66 -1.56 9.70
CA ALA A 15 -5.83 -1.13 8.95
C ALA A 15 -5.68 -1.56 7.48
N PHE A 16 -6.77 -1.88 6.81
CA PHE A 16 -6.84 -2.01 5.37
C PHE A 16 -7.21 -0.65 4.78
N ALA A 17 -6.45 -0.17 3.82
CA ALA A 17 -6.63 1.12 3.17
C ALA A 17 -6.76 0.97 1.64
N GLY A 18 -7.55 -0.02 1.19
CA GLY A 18 -7.83 -0.23 -0.24
C GLY A 18 -6.56 -0.23 -1.09
N TYR A 19 -6.54 0.62 -2.10
CA TYR A 19 -5.37 0.86 -2.94
C TYR A 19 -4.43 1.96 -2.38
N GLY A 20 -4.75 2.58 -1.25
CA GLY A 20 -3.94 3.65 -0.63
C GLY A 20 -3.90 4.93 -1.45
N ILE A 21 -4.99 5.26 -2.13
CA ILE A 21 -5.11 6.37 -3.05
C ILE A 21 -5.91 7.51 -2.41
N THR A 22 -5.39 8.73 -2.53
CA THR A 22 -6.11 9.98 -2.34
C THR A 22 -6.08 10.72 -3.67
N ALA A 23 -7.22 10.81 -4.36
CA ALA A 23 -7.39 11.34 -5.70
C ALA A 23 -8.62 12.27 -5.79
N PRO A 24 -8.52 13.52 -5.30
CA PRO A 24 -9.68 14.43 -5.22
C PRO A 24 -10.33 14.74 -6.56
N LYS A 25 -9.56 14.71 -7.66
CA LYS A 25 -10.10 14.94 -9.02
C LYS A 25 -10.99 13.80 -9.50
N GLN A 26 -10.78 12.60 -8.99
CA GLN A 26 -11.55 11.40 -9.26
C GLN A 26 -12.65 11.17 -8.21
N GLU A 27 -12.78 12.09 -7.24
CA GLU A 27 -13.70 11.98 -6.10
C GLU A 27 -13.50 10.66 -5.32
N TYR A 28 -12.22 10.25 -5.17
CA TYR A 28 -11.84 8.98 -4.55
C TYR A 28 -10.79 9.16 -3.47
N ASP A 29 -11.06 8.62 -2.27
CA ASP A 29 -10.09 8.62 -1.16
C ASP A 29 -10.23 7.37 -0.30
N ASP A 30 -9.27 6.46 -0.42
CA ASP A 30 -9.22 5.24 0.40
C ASP A 30 -9.11 5.52 1.91
N TYR A 31 -8.65 6.69 2.31
CA TYR A 31 -8.47 7.03 3.72
C TYR A 31 -9.72 7.67 4.36
N GLU A 32 -10.69 8.11 3.57
CA GLU A 32 -11.91 8.75 4.08
C GLU A 32 -12.66 7.92 5.14
N PRO A 33 -12.93 6.60 4.93
CA PRO A 33 -13.63 5.79 5.93
C PRO A 33 -12.86 5.62 7.24
N LEU A 34 -11.53 5.74 7.19
CA LEU A 34 -10.65 5.64 8.36
C LEU A 34 -10.55 6.97 9.11
N GLY A 35 -10.55 8.08 8.39
CA GLY A 35 -10.35 9.41 8.93
C GLY A 35 -9.07 9.47 9.79
N LYS A 36 -9.12 10.16 10.91
CA LYS A 36 -7.98 10.27 11.85
C LYS A 36 -7.59 8.94 12.53
N ARG A 37 -8.41 7.91 12.44
CA ARG A 37 -8.13 6.60 13.06
C ARG A 37 -6.97 5.85 12.40
N VAL A 38 -6.53 6.27 11.20
CA VAL A 38 -5.38 5.68 10.50
C VAL A 38 -4.03 6.11 11.12
N ALA A 39 -4.00 7.24 11.83
CA ALA A 39 -2.78 7.74 12.45
C ALA A 39 -2.11 6.68 13.33
N SER A 40 -0.79 6.54 13.17
CA SER A 40 0.06 5.57 13.88
C SER A 40 -0.34 4.10 13.65
N LYS A 41 -0.99 3.77 12.54
CA LYS A 41 -1.28 2.38 12.15
C LYS A 41 -0.40 1.92 11.00
N ALA A 42 -0.19 0.62 10.90
CA ALA A 42 0.31 0.03 9.68
C ALA A 42 -0.86 -0.16 8.70
N VAL A 43 -0.73 0.38 7.50
CA VAL A 43 -1.77 0.27 6.48
C VAL A 43 -1.43 -0.83 5.46
N LEU A 44 -2.35 -1.77 5.28
CA LEU A 44 -2.32 -2.76 4.19
C LEU A 44 -2.87 -2.11 2.93
N VAL A 45 -2.09 -2.14 1.84
CA VAL A 45 -2.37 -1.42 0.61
C VAL A 45 -2.19 -2.34 -0.61
N LEU A 46 -3.17 -2.35 -1.50
CA LEU A 46 -3.10 -3.01 -2.81
C LEU A 46 -2.19 -2.23 -3.77
N ARG A 47 -1.42 -2.95 -4.61
CA ARG A 47 -0.35 -2.34 -5.40
C ARG A 47 -0.81 -1.45 -6.54
N GLN A 48 -1.73 -1.89 -7.36
CA GLN A 48 -2.17 -1.13 -8.54
C GLN A 48 -3.18 -0.04 -8.19
N GLU A 49 -4.14 0.18 -9.00
CA GLU A 49 -5.24 1.15 -8.84
C GLU A 49 -6.56 0.49 -9.24
N PRO A 50 -7.71 1.04 -8.81
CA PRO A 50 -9.00 0.46 -9.09
C PRO A 50 -9.29 0.37 -10.59
N GLN A 51 -10.11 -0.64 -10.95
CA GLN A 51 -10.64 -0.80 -12.31
C GLN A 51 -9.54 -0.95 -13.38
N LYS A 52 -8.41 -1.56 -13.03
CA LYS A 52 -7.37 -1.89 -14.00
C LYS A 52 -7.98 -2.68 -15.16
N ASP A 53 -7.55 -2.36 -16.37
CA ASP A 53 -8.04 -2.92 -17.64
C ASP A 53 -9.47 -2.51 -18.04
N ASN A 54 -10.12 -1.58 -17.31
CA ASN A 54 -11.37 -0.96 -17.71
C ASN A 54 -11.11 0.36 -18.47
N PRO A 55 -11.34 0.42 -19.79
CA PRO A 55 -11.06 1.62 -20.59
C PRO A 55 -11.93 2.83 -20.22
N HIS A 56 -12.99 2.62 -19.45
CA HIS A 56 -13.89 3.67 -18.98
C HIS A 56 -13.60 4.11 -17.53
N SER A 57 -12.53 3.57 -16.92
CA SER A 57 -12.14 3.94 -15.56
C SER A 57 -11.71 5.40 -15.49
N VAL A 58 -12.09 6.08 -14.42
CA VAL A 58 -11.58 7.42 -14.07
C VAL A 58 -10.07 7.41 -13.77
N PHE A 59 -9.50 6.21 -13.53
CA PHE A 59 -8.07 5.97 -13.35
C PHE A 59 -7.37 5.52 -14.65
N ASN A 60 -8.00 5.74 -15.83
CA ASN A 60 -7.40 5.37 -17.12
C ASN A 60 -6.95 3.89 -17.20
N GLY A 61 -7.85 2.97 -16.95
CA GLY A 61 -7.59 1.54 -16.76
C GLY A 61 -6.71 0.82 -17.79
N ASN A 62 -6.52 1.38 -18.99
CA ASN A 62 -5.60 0.82 -20.01
C ASN A 62 -4.13 1.10 -19.71
N GLN A 63 -3.83 2.10 -18.86
CA GLN A 63 -2.47 2.48 -18.50
C GLN A 63 -2.45 2.95 -17.05
N ALA A 64 -1.47 2.47 -16.29
CA ALA A 64 -1.30 2.90 -14.91
C ALA A 64 -1.12 4.42 -14.80
N THR A 65 -1.89 5.05 -13.91
CA THR A 65 -1.75 6.46 -13.59
C THR A 65 -0.66 6.69 -12.53
N GLN A 66 -0.42 7.95 -12.20
CA GLN A 66 0.48 8.28 -11.08
C GLN A 66 0.02 7.68 -9.73
N HIS A 67 -1.27 7.36 -9.58
CA HIS A 67 -1.82 6.81 -8.34
C HIS A 67 -1.40 5.36 -8.10
N ALA A 68 -1.06 4.60 -9.15
CA ALA A 68 -0.48 3.26 -9.03
C ALA A 68 0.95 3.26 -8.48
N ALA A 69 1.66 4.39 -8.56
CA ALA A 69 3.06 4.49 -8.15
C ALA A 69 3.23 4.30 -6.63
N LEU A 70 4.13 3.39 -6.21
CA LEU A 70 4.40 3.11 -4.81
C LEU A 70 4.74 4.37 -4.01
N VAL A 71 5.60 5.23 -4.58
CA VAL A 71 6.03 6.47 -3.93
C VAL A 71 4.86 7.41 -3.65
N ARG A 72 3.84 7.42 -4.51
CA ARG A 72 2.63 8.22 -4.31
C ARG A 72 1.78 7.67 -3.18
N LYS A 73 1.56 6.35 -3.16
CA LYS A 73 0.82 5.67 -2.08
C LYS A 73 1.49 5.83 -0.72
N ILE A 74 2.83 5.75 -0.68
CA ILE A 74 3.60 6.01 0.54
C ILE A 74 3.46 7.49 0.98
N ALA A 75 3.42 8.43 0.03
CA ALA A 75 3.17 9.84 0.34
C ALA A 75 1.79 10.01 0.96
N ASN A 76 0.74 9.46 0.35
CA ASN A 76 -0.61 9.51 0.88
C ASN A 76 -0.67 8.93 2.31
N ALA A 77 -0.10 7.74 2.54
CA ALA A 77 -0.05 7.14 3.87
C ALA A 77 0.65 8.05 4.90
N SER A 78 1.75 8.71 4.49
CA SER A 78 2.47 9.66 5.34
C SER A 78 1.66 10.93 5.64
N GLU A 79 0.92 11.45 4.66
CA GLU A 79 0.01 12.61 4.82
C GLU A 79 -1.13 12.29 5.81
N HIS A 80 -1.56 11.04 5.86
CA HIS A 80 -2.52 10.53 6.82
C HIS A 80 -1.89 10.01 8.13
N GLU A 81 -0.61 10.31 8.37
CA GLU A 81 0.12 9.98 9.61
C GLU A 81 0.21 8.46 9.89
N ALA A 82 0.14 7.62 8.87
CA ALA A 82 0.35 6.17 9.03
C ALA A 82 1.77 5.87 9.53
N GLY A 83 1.91 4.86 10.39
CA GLY A 83 3.19 4.47 10.98
C GLY A 83 4.01 3.52 10.12
N ALA A 84 3.38 2.78 9.20
CA ALA A 84 4.03 1.88 8.25
C ALA A 84 3.11 1.60 7.05
N VAL A 85 3.69 1.22 5.91
CA VAL A 85 2.94 0.73 4.74
C VAL A 85 3.32 -0.72 4.47
N VAL A 86 2.31 -1.55 4.26
CA VAL A 86 2.45 -2.95 3.87
C VAL A 86 1.74 -3.17 2.55
N PHE A 87 2.49 -3.34 1.48
CA PHE A 87 1.94 -3.63 0.17
C PHE A 87 1.61 -5.12 0.01
N CYS A 88 0.57 -5.41 -0.73
CA CYS A 88 0.33 -6.73 -1.32
C CYS A 88 -0.10 -6.58 -2.78
N ASN A 89 0.08 -7.65 -3.55
CA ASN A 89 -0.38 -7.66 -4.93
C ASN A 89 -1.92 -7.64 -4.95
N ASP A 90 -2.47 -6.96 -5.95
CA ASP A 90 -3.89 -6.97 -6.30
C ASP A 90 -4.25 -8.19 -7.17
N ALA A 91 -5.53 -8.34 -7.53
CA ALA A 91 -6.01 -9.46 -8.33
C ALA A 91 -5.46 -9.48 -9.77
N SER A 92 -4.96 -8.36 -10.28
CA SER A 92 -4.39 -8.27 -11.63
C SER A 92 -2.98 -8.86 -11.74
N ALA A 93 -2.34 -9.21 -10.62
CA ALA A 93 -1.01 -9.79 -10.62
C ALA A 93 -1.02 -11.23 -11.15
N THR A 94 -0.18 -11.53 -12.13
CA THR A 94 -0.03 -12.89 -12.70
C THR A 94 0.42 -13.90 -11.63
N GLU A 95 1.26 -13.46 -10.71
CA GLU A 95 1.73 -14.23 -9.55
C GLU A 95 1.32 -13.49 -8.26
N PRO A 96 0.16 -13.79 -7.67
CA PRO A 96 -0.38 -13.02 -6.55
C PRO A 96 0.52 -12.97 -5.31
N ASP A 97 1.29 -14.02 -5.06
CA ASP A 97 2.17 -14.13 -3.90
C ASP A 97 3.63 -13.73 -4.17
N ALA A 98 3.97 -13.36 -5.41
CA ALA A 98 5.32 -12.91 -5.75
C ALA A 98 5.66 -11.59 -5.04
N LEU A 99 6.86 -11.53 -4.48
CA LEU A 99 7.37 -10.31 -3.86
C LEU A 99 8.23 -9.54 -4.86
N MET A 100 8.17 -8.21 -4.78
CA MET A 100 9.04 -7.34 -5.56
C MET A 100 10.50 -7.49 -5.11
N ASP A 101 11.43 -7.38 -6.06
CA ASP A 101 12.83 -7.24 -5.74
C ASP A 101 13.06 -5.99 -4.86
N PHE A 102 13.84 -6.17 -3.79
CA PHE A 102 14.14 -5.11 -2.83
C PHE A 102 14.63 -3.82 -3.51
N ARG A 103 15.51 -3.93 -4.50
CA ARG A 103 16.14 -2.79 -5.18
C ARG A 103 15.21 -2.09 -6.18
N ARG A 104 14.29 -2.83 -6.79
CA ARG A 104 13.35 -2.28 -7.80
C ARG A 104 12.29 -1.36 -7.17
N ALA A 105 12.09 -1.46 -5.88
CA ALA A 105 11.14 -0.60 -5.17
C ALA A 105 11.59 0.87 -4.99
N GLY A 106 12.68 1.27 -5.65
CA GLY A 106 13.14 2.65 -5.73
C GLY A 106 13.81 3.14 -4.44
N GLY A 107 15.06 3.56 -4.52
CA GLY A 107 15.75 4.29 -3.46
C GLY A 107 15.99 5.71 -3.95
N GLY A 108 15.30 6.71 -3.41
CA GLY A 108 15.67 8.10 -3.58
C GLY A 108 16.63 8.53 -2.44
N GLU A 109 17.37 9.60 -2.66
CA GLU A 109 18.30 10.17 -1.65
C GLU A 109 17.61 10.52 -0.33
N ASN A 110 16.32 10.81 -0.35
CA ASN A 110 15.51 11.09 0.82
C ASN A 110 14.71 9.85 1.26
N GLY A 111 15.41 8.88 1.88
CA GLY A 111 14.76 7.76 2.54
C GLY A 111 13.68 8.25 3.50
N ARG A 112 12.44 7.81 3.27
CA ARG A 112 11.34 8.13 4.20
C ARG A 112 11.61 7.46 5.54
N SER A 113 11.17 8.08 6.63
CA SER A 113 11.35 7.53 7.97
C SER A 113 10.45 6.33 8.24
N MET A 114 9.38 6.17 7.46
CA MET A 114 8.35 5.16 7.66
C MET A 114 8.77 3.81 7.07
N PRO A 115 8.66 2.69 7.83
CA PRO A 115 8.87 1.36 7.29
C PRO A 115 7.91 1.03 6.16
N VAL A 116 8.44 0.44 5.07
CA VAL A 116 7.66 -0.03 3.93
C VAL A 116 8.00 -1.49 3.67
N LEU A 117 6.98 -2.32 3.66
CA LEU A 117 7.09 -3.76 3.48
C LEU A 117 6.20 -4.22 2.32
N GLN A 118 6.45 -5.44 1.87
CA GLN A 118 5.51 -6.20 1.06
C GLN A 118 5.33 -7.57 1.69
N VAL A 119 4.11 -8.08 1.65
CA VAL A 119 3.75 -9.43 2.04
C VAL A 119 2.99 -10.11 0.91
N SER A 120 2.95 -11.45 0.93
CA SER A 120 2.16 -12.23 -0.04
C SER A 120 0.66 -11.94 0.12
N ARG A 121 -0.06 -12.04 -0.98
CA ARG A 121 -1.52 -11.84 -0.98
C ARG A 121 -2.26 -12.88 -0.14
N SER A 122 -1.74 -14.11 -0.10
CA SER A 122 -2.29 -15.18 0.75
C SER A 122 -2.31 -14.77 2.23
N VAL A 123 -1.21 -14.23 2.76
CA VAL A 123 -1.14 -13.73 4.15
C VAL A 123 -2.16 -12.62 4.40
N VAL A 124 -2.27 -11.65 3.48
CA VAL A 124 -3.26 -10.56 3.63
C VAL A 124 -4.70 -11.09 3.58
N THR A 125 -4.96 -12.07 2.73
CA THR A 125 -6.28 -12.72 2.64
C THR A 125 -6.68 -13.36 3.96
N ASP A 126 -5.77 -14.07 4.61
CA ASP A 126 -6.02 -14.71 5.90
C ASP A 126 -6.27 -13.68 7.01
N VAL A 127 -5.46 -12.63 7.07
CA VAL A 127 -5.60 -11.53 8.04
C VAL A 127 -6.95 -10.84 7.88
N ILE A 128 -7.29 -10.41 6.66
CA ILE A 128 -8.56 -9.72 6.39
C ILE A 128 -9.74 -10.63 6.69
N LYS A 129 -9.70 -11.89 6.27
CA LYS A 129 -10.78 -12.85 6.52
C LYS A 129 -11.03 -13.06 8.01
N GLN A 130 -9.98 -13.18 8.81
CA GLN A 130 -10.12 -13.36 10.25
C GLN A 130 -10.57 -12.10 10.97
N ALA A 131 -10.13 -10.91 10.51
CA ALA A 131 -10.48 -9.64 11.13
C ALA A 131 -11.89 -9.16 10.78
N THR A 132 -12.39 -9.46 9.58
CA THR A 132 -13.59 -8.81 9.03
C THR A 132 -14.67 -9.80 8.57
N GLY A 133 -14.34 -11.08 8.42
CA GLY A 133 -15.21 -12.09 7.80
C GLY A 133 -15.26 -12.02 6.25
N SER A 134 -14.69 -10.97 5.63
CA SER A 134 -14.60 -10.80 4.18
C SER A 134 -13.27 -11.31 3.63
N SER A 135 -13.15 -11.49 2.32
CA SER A 135 -11.87 -11.74 1.67
C SER A 135 -11.30 -10.48 1.04
N VAL A 136 -9.98 -10.39 0.89
CA VAL A 136 -9.35 -9.28 0.15
C VAL A 136 -9.89 -9.19 -1.28
N ALA A 137 -10.15 -10.33 -1.92
CA ALA A 137 -10.72 -10.38 -3.26
C ALA A 137 -12.15 -9.78 -3.32
N ALA A 138 -12.97 -10.02 -2.30
CA ALA A 138 -14.32 -9.46 -2.24
C ALA A 138 -14.28 -7.93 -2.02
N LEU A 139 -13.41 -7.44 -1.14
CA LEU A 139 -13.23 -6.01 -0.92
C LEU A 139 -12.71 -5.31 -2.18
N GLU A 140 -11.73 -5.90 -2.85
CA GLU A 140 -11.17 -5.39 -4.11
C GLU A 140 -12.22 -5.35 -5.22
N ALA A 141 -12.97 -6.45 -5.41
CA ALA A 141 -14.05 -6.50 -6.40
C ALA A 141 -15.14 -5.46 -6.14
N GLU A 142 -15.44 -5.16 -4.88
CA GLU A 142 -16.40 -4.13 -4.51
C GLU A 142 -15.87 -2.73 -4.81
N ILE A 143 -14.60 -2.44 -4.50
CA ILE A 143 -13.95 -1.18 -4.90
C ILE A 143 -13.99 -1.03 -6.42
N ASP A 144 -13.61 -2.07 -7.17
CA ASP A 144 -13.58 -2.01 -8.64
C ASP A 144 -14.97 -1.83 -9.27
N ARG A 145 -16.00 -2.36 -8.61
CA ARG A 145 -17.39 -2.25 -9.08
C ARG A 145 -18.00 -0.87 -8.83
N THR A 146 -17.72 -0.27 -7.65
CA THR A 146 -18.42 0.92 -7.17
C THR A 146 -17.59 2.18 -7.18
N LEU A 147 -16.25 2.05 -7.14
CA LEU A 147 -15.31 3.12 -6.80
C LEU A 147 -15.58 3.71 -5.40
N GLU A 148 -16.19 2.93 -4.50
CA GLU A 148 -16.36 3.31 -3.10
C GLU A 148 -15.26 2.65 -2.26
N PRO A 149 -14.54 3.41 -1.41
CA PRO A 149 -13.50 2.87 -0.54
C PRO A 149 -14.03 1.81 0.43
N GLN A 150 -13.32 0.68 0.53
CA GLN A 150 -13.65 -0.42 1.45
C GLN A 150 -12.68 -0.49 2.64
N SER A 151 -12.10 0.65 3.00
CA SER A 151 -11.07 0.74 4.04
C SER A 151 -11.66 0.60 5.43
N GLN A 152 -10.96 -0.16 6.30
CA GLN A 152 -11.44 -0.48 7.63
C GLN A 152 -10.29 -0.83 8.60
N LEU A 153 -10.56 -0.71 9.89
CA LEU A 153 -9.64 -1.18 10.91
C LEU A 153 -9.64 -2.71 10.97
N LEU A 154 -8.48 -3.30 11.21
CA LEU A 154 -8.34 -4.75 11.38
C LEU A 154 -8.13 -5.03 12.87
N ASP A 155 -9.22 -4.97 13.63
CA ASP A 155 -9.20 -5.06 15.08
C ASP A 155 -8.59 -6.38 15.56
N GLY A 156 -7.77 -6.29 16.62
CA GLY A 156 -7.02 -7.43 17.15
C GLY A 156 -5.73 -7.77 16.40
N TRP A 157 -5.48 -7.19 15.23
CA TRP A 157 -4.27 -7.44 14.45
C TRP A 157 -3.23 -6.34 14.60
N ARG A 158 -1.98 -6.76 14.65
CA ARG A 158 -0.82 -5.87 14.78
C ARG A 158 0.32 -6.30 13.87
N LEU A 159 1.00 -5.32 13.29
CA LEU A 159 2.28 -5.53 12.62
C LEU A 159 3.40 -5.25 13.63
N ARG A 160 4.22 -6.28 13.90
CA ARG A 160 5.39 -6.14 14.77
C ARG A 160 6.65 -6.58 14.06
N GLY A 161 7.72 -5.83 14.22
CA GLY A 161 9.01 -6.18 13.63
C GLY A 161 10.03 -5.07 13.71
N GLU A 162 11.16 -5.35 13.06
CA GLU A 162 12.27 -4.42 12.87
C GLU A 162 12.71 -4.45 11.41
N VAL A 163 12.96 -3.29 10.85
CA VAL A 163 13.56 -3.13 9.52
C VAL A 163 14.81 -2.28 9.65
N THR A 164 15.92 -2.78 9.10
CA THR A 164 17.18 -2.04 8.95
C THR A 164 17.53 -1.95 7.48
N ILE A 165 17.57 -0.73 6.93
CA ILE A 165 17.98 -0.44 5.56
C ILE A 165 19.29 0.33 5.61
N GLN A 166 20.33 -0.28 5.07
CA GLN A 166 21.63 0.38 4.90
C GLN A 166 21.70 1.01 3.51
N ARG A 167 21.98 2.31 3.45
CA ARG A 167 22.21 3.05 2.21
C ARG A 167 23.68 3.41 2.12
N GLN A 168 24.30 3.06 0.99
CA GLN A 168 25.65 3.45 0.68
C GLN A 168 25.62 4.47 -0.44
N GLN A 169 26.11 5.66 -0.18
CA GLN A 169 26.29 6.69 -1.19
C GLN A 169 27.63 6.45 -1.88
N THR A 170 27.63 6.45 -3.20
CA THR A 170 28.83 6.33 -4.01
C THR A 170 28.89 7.54 -4.93
N ASP A 171 29.98 8.31 -4.84
CA ASP A 171 30.22 9.40 -5.77
C ASP A 171 30.60 8.81 -7.13
N ALA A 172 29.89 9.21 -8.17
CA ALA A 172 30.21 8.87 -9.55
C ALA A 172 30.84 10.10 -10.22
N GLU A 173 32.08 9.99 -10.66
CA GLU A 173 32.68 10.98 -11.54
C GLU A 173 32.23 10.73 -12.97
N ASN A 174 31.64 11.75 -13.60
CA ASN A 174 31.39 11.74 -15.03
C ASN A 174 32.73 12.02 -15.74
N ILE A 175 33.20 11.04 -16.48
CA ILE A 175 34.36 11.15 -17.38
C ILE A 175 33.88 11.67 -18.74
#